data_e371cc704ab3ad2f15bee103e4558e15
#
_entry.id   e371cc704ab3ad2f15bee103e4558e15
#
_cell.length_a   1.000
_cell.length_b   1.000
_cell.length_c   1.000
_cell.angle_alpha   90.00
_cell.angle_beta   90.00
_cell.angle_gamma   90.00
#
_symmetry.space_group_name_H-M   'P 1'
#
loop_
_entity.id
_entity.type
_entity.pdbx_description
1 polymer ?
#
loop_
_entity_poly.entity_id
_entity_poly.type
_entity_poly.pdbx_seq_one_letter_code
_entity_poly.pdbx_strand_id
1 'polypeptide(L)'
;MQKSKDIGFKISNMDLHIDPFDDFYNYACGTWIKRSKIPKDSPIISSFYELRDNTYEKLKLILLSCIKEPSKFKNGKLLADFYQSYIDMKTRNRLNFSPIKYIIEMIDALKDKDELPKLIAFLMLNAVNTFIRFDPSPDEKNSSVYALHIHQGGLSLPEKSYYIEDLLKKVRLSFRENIIKMFRLYGFSIAEAQRAADTVIRIETKIAMISRSKGELRDVLKNYNKMSTDKFRKRFAYLHLDELLNDIVPKLPDYLIVGQPEFLSGLGKIIEEENIDDIKLYLKWHVLRSTANLLHEKAANTLFLFFGRQLTGQKKMKPMWYRATNFIINTIGNALSELYVEKYFDKSAKAKAVKLVNNIRKAFRERLSRVSWMSQSTKDKALEKFDAMGVKIGYPAEFKDYSSIKSSKNDLFGNYIKAYQFELKRVMGRISKKVDKKEWPTEAFTVNAYYNASMNEIVLPAGIFQPPFFDPNLDDAINYGGIGSIIGHELTHGFDDQGSKYDKYGNVREWWATNDREKFNEKAKDVEKLYSSLEVLPGIRVNGKLTLGENIADLGGHTYCL
;
A
#
# COMPACT_ATOMS: atom_id res chain seq x y z
N MET A 1 -7.12 10.17 44.88
CA MET A 1 -6.77 9.08 43.96
C MET A 1 -5.58 9.51 43.14
N GLN A 2 -4.39 9.01 43.44
CA GLN A 2 -3.18 9.21 42.64
C GLN A 2 -3.45 8.61 41.25
N LYS A 3 -3.39 9.42 40.18
CA LYS A 3 -3.31 8.91 38.81
C LYS A 3 -2.09 7.99 38.77
N SER A 4 -2.28 6.69 38.62
CA SER A 4 -1.19 5.77 38.31
C SER A 4 -0.49 6.35 37.07
N LYS A 5 0.79 6.67 37.18
CA LYS A 5 1.62 7.02 36.03
C LYS A 5 1.49 5.84 35.05
N ASP A 6 0.93 6.09 33.87
CA ASP A 6 0.83 5.08 32.83
C ASP A 6 2.28 4.73 32.44
N ILE A 7 2.72 3.53 32.76
CA ILE A 7 4.13 3.08 32.57
C ILE A 7 4.41 2.66 31.11
N GLY A 8 3.55 3.05 30.16
CA GLY A 8 3.71 2.76 28.74
C GLY A 8 3.06 1.46 28.26
N PHE A 9 2.91 0.46 29.15
CA PHE A 9 2.09 -0.72 28.91
C PHE A 9 1.09 -0.90 30.05
N LYS A 10 -0.01 -1.60 29.78
CA LYS A 10 -1.09 -1.80 30.75
C LYS A 10 -0.99 -3.20 31.33
N ILE A 11 -0.55 -3.32 32.59
CA ILE A 11 -0.54 -4.60 33.32
C ILE A 11 -1.91 -5.29 33.24
N SER A 12 -3.00 -4.52 33.21
CA SER A 12 -4.37 -5.06 33.01
C SER A 12 -4.62 -5.73 31.66
N ASN A 13 -3.68 -5.68 30.73
CA ASN A 13 -3.73 -6.44 29.47
C ASN A 13 -3.15 -7.85 29.62
N MET A 14 -2.29 -8.03 30.64
CA MET A 14 -1.58 -9.27 30.88
C MET A 14 -2.48 -10.31 31.56
N ASP A 15 -2.24 -11.58 31.34
CA ASP A 15 -2.83 -12.69 32.08
C ASP A 15 -1.76 -13.28 33.00
N LEU A 16 -1.71 -12.78 34.23
CA LEU A 16 -0.69 -13.16 35.23
C LEU A 16 -0.87 -14.60 35.77
N HIS A 17 -1.91 -15.32 35.36
CA HIS A 17 -2.10 -16.73 35.69
C HIS A 17 -1.33 -17.67 34.74
N ILE A 18 -0.82 -17.15 33.63
CA ILE A 18 -0.07 -17.90 32.63
C ILE A 18 1.42 -17.77 32.98
N ASP A 19 2.17 -18.88 32.95
CA ASP A 19 3.61 -18.84 33.09
C ASP A 19 4.25 -18.23 31.81
N PRO A 20 5.05 -17.16 31.92
CA PRO A 20 5.70 -16.55 30.75
C PRO A 20 6.66 -17.49 30.00
N PHE A 21 7.17 -18.54 30.66
CA PHE A 21 8.02 -19.54 30.01
C PHE A 21 7.22 -20.56 29.18
N ASP A 22 5.93 -20.77 29.51
CA ASP A 22 5.06 -21.67 28.75
C ASP A 22 4.40 -20.96 27.56
N ASP A 23 3.83 -19.76 27.79
CA ASP A 23 3.14 -18.99 26.75
C ASP A 23 3.28 -17.47 27.00
N PHE A 24 4.38 -16.91 26.55
CA PHE A 24 4.67 -15.49 26.72
C PHE A 24 3.63 -14.59 26.03
N TYR A 25 3.09 -15.00 24.89
CA TYR A 25 2.09 -14.22 24.16
C TYR A 25 0.81 -14.04 24.97
N ASN A 26 0.24 -15.13 25.49
CA ASN A 26 -0.95 -15.04 26.33
C ASN A 26 -0.64 -14.46 27.71
N TYR A 27 0.56 -14.66 28.29
CA TYR A 27 0.98 -13.95 29.48
C TYR A 27 0.95 -12.43 29.25
N ALA A 28 1.55 -11.93 28.18
CA ALA A 28 1.69 -10.50 27.92
C ALA A 28 0.37 -9.81 27.50
N CYS A 29 -0.51 -10.47 26.77
CA CYS A 29 -1.70 -9.86 26.18
C CYS A 29 -3.01 -10.68 26.32
N GLY A 30 -3.02 -11.80 27.04
CA GLY A 30 -4.15 -12.71 27.16
C GLY A 30 -5.44 -12.06 27.68
N THR A 31 -5.35 -11.20 28.71
CA THR A 31 -6.52 -10.46 29.22
C THR A 31 -7.05 -9.45 28.19
N TRP A 32 -6.15 -8.76 27.48
CA TRP A 32 -6.57 -7.87 26.39
C TRP A 32 -7.31 -8.62 25.29
N ILE A 33 -6.78 -9.79 24.85
CA ILE A 33 -7.42 -10.64 23.84
C ILE A 33 -8.82 -11.05 24.28
N LYS A 34 -8.97 -11.56 25.51
CA LYS A 34 -10.25 -12.04 26.06
C LYS A 34 -11.33 -10.95 26.15
N ARG A 35 -10.96 -9.72 26.51
CA ARG A 35 -11.91 -8.60 26.68
C ARG A 35 -12.15 -7.79 25.42
N SER A 36 -11.24 -7.81 24.46
CA SER A 36 -11.31 -6.98 23.27
C SER A 36 -12.37 -7.46 22.29
N LYS A 37 -13.07 -6.49 21.67
CA LYS A 37 -14.06 -6.78 20.63
C LYS A 37 -13.71 -5.96 19.39
N ILE A 38 -13.69 -6.63 18.24
CA ILE A 38 -13.48 -5.94 16.96
C ILE A 38 -14.60 -4.91 16.77
N PRO A 39 -14.29 -3.61 16.59
CA PRO A 39 -15.29 -2.58 16.33
C PRO A 39 -16.12 -2.91 15.08
N LYS A 40 -17.43 -2.56 15.10
CA LYS A 40 -18.32 -2.85 13.97
C LYS A 40 -17.85 -2.21 12.65
N ASP A 41 -17.11 -1.12 12.73
CA ASP A 41 -16.59 -0.34 11.61
C ASP A 41 -15.10 -0.61 11.32
N SER A 42 -14.58 -1.73 11.80
CA SER A 42 -13.23 -2.21 11.52
C SER A 42 -13.23 -3.72 11.22
N PRO A 43 -12.35 -4.22 10.34
CA PRO A 43 -12.20 -5.66 10.12
C PRO A 43 -11.34 -6.34 11.19
N ILE A 44 -10.57 -5.58 11.97
CA ILE A 44 -9.56 -6.09 12.90
C ILE A 44 -9.36 -5.10 14.07
N ILE A 45 -8.81 -5.57 15.18
CA ILE A 45 -8.30 -4.76 16.27
C ILE A 45 -6.84 -5.15 16.55
N SER A 46 -5.97 -4.16 16.75
CA SER A 46 -4.60 -4.30 17.21
C SER A 46 -4.10 -2.95 17.70
N SER A 47 -2.94 -2.93 18.41
CA SER A 47 -2.30 -1.70 18.86
C SER A 47 -2.02 -0.71 17.71
N PHE A 48 -1.63 -1.21 16.53
CA PHE A 48 -1.46 -0.39 15.33
C PHE A 48 -2.77 0.27 14.86
N TYR A 49 -3.88 -0.47 14.87
CA TYR A 49 -5.19 0.05 14.47
C TYR A 49 -5.74 1.06 15.49
N GLU A 50 -5.57 0.81 16.78
CA GLU A 50 -5.94 1.77 17.84
C GLU A 50 -5.14 3.07 17.72
N LEU A 51 -3.81 2.97 17.53
CA LEU A 51 -2.97 4.15 17.33
C LEU A 51 -3.33 4.90 16.04
N ARG A 52 -3.62 4.19 14.95
CA ARG A 52 -4.07 4.80 13.70
C ARG A 52 -5.38 5.55 13.89
N ASP A 53 -6.37 4.97 14.56
CA ASP A 53 -7.65 5.63 14.80
C ASP A 53 -7.47 6.89 15.69
N ASN A 54 -6.59 6.83 16.70
CA ASN A 54 -6.19 8.00 17.49
C ASN A 54 -5.48 9.08 16.64
N THR A 55 -4.66 8.67 15.71
CA THR A 55 -4.00 9.59 14.75
C THR A 55 -5.04 10.27 13.86
N TYR A 56 -6.05 9.54 13.37
CA TYR A 56 -7.14 10.12 12.58
C TYR A 56 -7.94 11.17 13.35
N GLU A 57 -8.18 10.98 14.66
CA GLU A 57 -8.80 12.02 15.50
C GLU A 57 -7.91 13.29 15.59
N LYS A 58 -6.59 13.15 15.71
CA LYS A 58 -5.65 14.29 15.67
C LYS A 58 -5.70 15.01 14.32
N LEU A 59 -5.72 14.27 13.21
CA LEU A 59 -5.83 14.83 11.86
C LEU A 59 -7.16 15.55 11.65
N LYS A 60 -8.26 14.99 12.14
CA LYS A 60 -9.57 15.64 12.14
C LYS A 60 -9.55 17.01 12.84
N LEU A 61 -8.89 17.10 14.01
CA LEU A 61 -8.77 18.37 14.72
C LEU A 61 -7.99 19.42 13.91
N ILE A 62 -6.94 19.02 13.19
CA ILE A 62 -6.20 19.91 12.28
C ILE A 62 -7.13 20.37 11.15
N LEU A 63 -7.85 19.46 10.50
CA LEU A 63 -8.76 19.77 9.39
C LEU A 63 -9.87 20.72 9.82
N LEU A 64 -10.45 20.52 11.00
CA LEU A 64 -11.46 21.46 11.55
C LEU A 64 -10.88 22.86 11.83
N SER A 65 -9.61 22.94 12.25
CA SER A 65 -8.92 24.22 12.41
C SER A 65 -8.70 24.91 11.05
N CYS A 66 -8.31 24.15 10.01
CA CYS A 66 -8.19 24.67 8.64
C CYS A 66 -9.53 25.18 8.07
N ILE A 67 -10.64 24.52 8.40
CA ILE A 67 -11.97 24.99 7.98
C ILE A 67 -12.34 26.30 8.66
N LYS A 68 -12.04 26.45 9.96
CA LYS A 68 -12.36 27.64 10.74
C LYS A 68 -11.54 28.84 10.31
N GLU A 69 -10.25 28.66 10.08
CA GLU A 69 -9.29 29.73 9.79
C GLU A 69 -8.30 29.34 8.66
N PRO A 70 -8.79 29.22 7.41
CA PRO A 70 -8.00 28.66 6.30
C PRO A 70 -6.69 29.41 6.02
N SER A 71 -6.69 30.74 6.21
CA SER A 71 -5.53 31.59 5.93
C SER A 71 -4.40 31.48 6.95
N LYS A 72 -4.68 30.90 8.13
CA LYS A 72 -3.66 30.73 9.20
C LYS A 72 -2.73 29.54 8.95
N PHE A 73 -3.10 28.63 8.07
CA PHE A 73 -2.38 27.39 7.86
C PHE A 73 -1.86 27.31 6.43
N LYS A 74 -0.63 26.86 6.26
CA LYS A 74 -0.12 26.48 4.96
C LYS A 74 -1.01 25.39 4.35
N ASN A 75 -1.43 25.56 3.10
CA ASN A 75 -2.43 24.70 2.45
C ASN A 75 -3.81 24.64 3.15
N GLY A 76 -4.11 25.52 4.12
CA GLY A 76 -5.34 25.45 4.91
C GLY A 76 -6.61 25.52 4.07
N LYS A 77 -6.65 26.42 3.05
CA LYS A 77 -7.79 26.49 2.12
C LYS A 77 -7.95 25.21 1.30
N LEU A 78 -6.84 24.64 0.80
CA LEU A 78 -6.84 23.39 0.03
C LEU A 78 -7.43 22.25 0.88
N LEU A 79 -6.92 22.06 2.11
CA LEU A 79 -7.39 21.05 3.05
C LEU A 79 -8.87 21.24 3.42
N ALA A 80 -9.29 22.48 3.67
CA ALA A 80 -10.68 22.81 3.96
C ALA A 80 -11.62 22.49 2.79
N ASP A 81 -11.26 22.88 1.56
CA ASP A 81 -12.06 22.62 0.36
C ASP A 81 -12.23 21.10 0.11
N PHE A 82 -11.13 20.34 0.24
CA PHE A 82 -11.17 18.87 0.08
C PHE A 82 -12.05 18.20 1.13
N TYR A 83 -11.94 18.61 2.39
CA TYR A 83 -12.76 18.05 3.47
C TYR A 83 -14.23 18.40 3.28
N GLN A 84 -14.54 19.68 3.06
CA GLN A 84 -15.92 20.16 2.91
C GLN A 84 -16.61 19.54 1.70
N SER A 85 -15.91 19.43 0.55
CA SER A 85 -16.47 18.79 -0.64
C SER A 85 -16.79 17.30 -0.41
N TYR A 86 -15.99 16.60 0.40
CA TYR A 86 -16.23 15.18 0.69
C TYR A 86 -17.44 14.96 1.60
N ILE A 87 -17.61 15.79 2.64
CA ILE A 87 -18.71 15.64 3.61
C ILE A 87 -20.04 16.17 3.10
N ASP A 88 -20.06 16.98 2.04
CA ASP A 88 -21.30 17.52 1.45
C ASP A 88 -22.08 16.44 0.69
N MET A 89 -22.69 15.55 1.47
CA MET A 89 -23.52 14.47 0.93
C MET A 89 -24.75 14.99 0.18
N LYS A 90 -25.26 16.18 0.53
CA LYS A 90 -26.41 16.80 -0.15
C LYS A 90 -26.07 17.09 -1.62
N THR A 91 -24.96 17.75 -1.88
CA THR A 91 -24.49 18.01 -3.24
C THR A 91 -24.14 16.72 -3.98
N ARG A 92 -23.44 15.79 -3.34
CA ARG A 92 -23.08 14.48 -3.93
C ARG A 92 -24.32 13.69 -4.34
N ASN A 93 -25.35 13.62 -3.49
CA ASN A 93 -26.60 12.93 -3.80
C ASN A 93 -27.36 13.60 -4.96
N ARG A 94 -27.36 14.94 -5.03
CA ARG A 94 -27.98 15.70 -6.13
C ARG A 94 -27.27 15.48 -7.47
N LEU A 95 -25.93 15.44 -7.46
CA LEU A 95 -25.12 15.21 -8.67
C LEU A 95 -25.22 13.77 -9.17
N ASN A 96 -25.49 12.81 -8.28
CA ASN A 96 -25.62 11.39 -8.63
C ASN A 96 -24.39 10.89 -9.41
N PHE A 97 -24.55 10.36 -10.63
CA PHE A 97 -23.48 9.91 -11.52
C PHE A 97 -22.99 10.99 -12.50
N SER A 98 -23.55 12.20 -12.48
CA SER A 98 -23.17 13.26 -13.42
C SER A 98 -21.66 13.58 -13.43
N PRO A 99 -20.89 13.50 -12.30
CA PRO A 99 -19.46 13.79 -12.32
C PRO A 99 -18.64 12.85 -13.21
N ILE A 100 -19.12 11.63 -13.45
CA ILE A 100 -18.41 10.63 -14.27
C ILE A 100 -19.03 10.42 -15.65
N LYS A 101 -20.07 11.19 -15.99
CA LYS A 101 -20.82 11.01 -17.25
C LYS A 101 -19.89 11.11 -18.47
N TYR A 102 -19.03 12.10 -18.51
CA TYR A 102 -18.09 12.30 -19.61
C TYR A 102 -17.11 11.13 -19.80
N ILE A 103 -16.76 10.42 -18.70
CA ILE A 103 -15.88 9.24 -18.78
C ILE A 103 -16.65 8.07 -19.41
N ILE A 104 -17.91 7.89 -19.01
CA ILE A 104 -18.75 6.84 -19.56
C ILE A 104 -19.05 7.10 -21.05
N GLU A 105 -19.31 8.35 -21.41
CA GLU A 105 -19.53 8.76 -22.82
C GLU A 105 -18.31 8.48 -23.70
N MET A 106 -17.09 8.69 -23.19
CA MET A 106 -15.87 8.32 -23.92
C MET A 106 -15.74 6.81 -24.13
N ILE A 107 -16.16 5.98 -23.15
CA ILE A 107 -16.22 4.52 -23.33
C ILE A 107 -17.29 4.14 -24.36
N ASP A 108 -18.46 4.78 -24.33
CA ASP A 108 -19.54 4.51 -25.29
C ASP A 108 -19.14 4.87 -26.72
N ALA A 109 -18.34 5.91 -26.88
CA ALA A 109 -17.84 6.38 -28.18
C ALA A 109 -16.83 5.44 -28.85
N LEU A 110 -16.23 4.48 -28.10
CA LEU A 110 -15.26 3.51 -28.64
C LEU A 110 -15.89 2.71 -29.78
N LYS A 111 -15.34 2.78 -31.00
CA LYS A 111 -15.84 2.07 -32.18
C LYS A 111 -14.94 0.94 -32.64
N ASP A 112 -13.64 1.07 -32.39
CA ASP A 112 -12.63 0.11 -32.79
C ASP A 112 -11.71 -0.23 -31.60
N LYS A 113 -11.19 -1.46 -31.61
CA LYS A 113 -10.20 -1.89 -30.59
C LYS A 113 -8.85 -1.18 -30.74
N ASP A 114 -8.52 -0.68 -31.91
CA ASP A 114 -7.32 0.11 -32.15
C ASP A 114 -7.35 1.45 -31.41
N GLU A 115 -8.54 1.96 -31.05
CA GLU A 115 -8.72 3.16 -30.22
C GLU A 115 -8.55 2.87 -28.70
N LEU A 116 -8.55 1.57 -28.30
CA LEU A 116 -8.52 1.16 -26.90
C LEU A 116 -7.29 1.68 -26.13
N PRO A 117 -6.06 1.69 -26.66
CA PRO A 117 -4.89 2.24 -25.95
C PRO A 117 -5.07 3.72 -25.56
N LYS A 118 -5.59 4.53 -26.46
CA LYS A 118 -5.91 5.94 -26.21
C LYS A 118 -6.99 6.11 -25.14
N LEU A 119 -8.03 5.27 -25.18
CA LEU A 119 -9.07 5.26 -24.16
C LEU A 119 -8.49 4.84 -22.80
N ILE A 120 -7.60 3.85 -22.73
CA ILE A 120 -6.93 3.45 -21.50
C ILE A 120 -6.10 4.60 -20.93
N ALA A 121 -5.37 5.34 -21.77
CA ALA A 121 -4.63 6.54 -21.35
C ALA A 121 -5.57 7.60 -20.74
N PHE A 122 -6.69 7.87 -21.40
CA PHE A 122 -7.72 8.79 -20.89
C PHE A 122 -8.29 8.33 -19.55
N LEU A 123 -8.58 7.02 -19.39
CA LEU A 123 -9.06 6.45 -18.13
C LEU A 123 -8.02 6.59 -17.02
N MET A 124 -6.74 6.35 -17.32
CA MET A 124 -5.64 6.56 -16.35
C MET A 124 -5.55 8.03 -15.90
N LEU A 125 -5.66 8.99 -16.81
CA LEU A 125 -5.69 10.42 -16.47
C LEU A 125 -6.90 10.80 -15.60
N ASN A 126 -7.94 9.98 -15.61
CA ASN A 126 -9.14 10.12 -14.79
C ASN A 126 -9.17 9.16 -13.58
N ALA A 127 -8.00 8.69 -13.14
CA ALA A 127 -7.82 7.83 -11.97
C ALA A 127 -8.54 6.46 -12.06
N VAL A 128 -8.74 5.95 -13.27
CA VAL A 128 -9.33 4.63 -13.51
C VAL A 128 -8.27 3.71 -14.12
N ASN A 129 -7.76 2.79 -13.30
CA ASN A 129 -6.85 1.76 -13.76
C ASN A 129 -7.64 0.54 -14.25
N THR A 130 -7.21 -0.02 -15.40
CA THR A 130 -7.87 -1.14 -16.05
C THR A 130 -6.89 -2.30 -16.25
N PHE A 131 -6.66 -2.74 -17.47
CA PHE A 131 -5.93 -3.97 -17.82
C PHE A 131 -4.47 -4.07 -17.32
N ILE A 132 -3.76 -2.95 -17.26
CA ILE A 132 -2.33 -2.87 -16.94
C ILE A 132 -2.06 -1.77 -15.93
N ARG A 133 -0.94 -1.89 -15.23
CA ARG A 133 -0.45 -0.87 -14.30
C ARG A 133 0.92 -0.38 -14.72
N PHE A 134 1.15 0.91 -14.58
CA PHE A 134 2.43 1.57 -14.78
C PHE A 134 2.95 2.07 -13.43
N ASP A 135 4.22 1.80 -13.15
CA ASP A 135 4.87 2.19 -11.91
C ASP A 135 6.31 2.66 -12.19
N PRO A 136 6.60 3.97 -12.07
CA PRO A 136 7.96 4.47 -12.09
C PRO A 136 8.66 4.17 -10.77
N SER A 137 9.51 3.16 -10.77
CA SER A 137 10.29 2.69 -9.62
C SER A 137 11.77 2.63 -9.94
N PRO A 138 12.69 2.62 -8.96
CA PRO A 138 14.10 2.36 -9.23
C PRO A 138 14.29 1.05 -10.00
N ASP A 139 15.17 1.05 -11.03
CA ASP A 139 15.55 -0.18 -11.76
C ASP A 139 16.23 -1.13 -10.76
N GLU A 140 15.72 -2.33 -10.59
CA GLU A 140 16.21 -3.31 -9.61
C GLU A 140 17.67 -3.70 -9.80
N LYS A 141 18.20 -3.57 -11.01
CA LYS A 141 19.63 -3.82 -11.30
C LYS A 141 20.47 -2.55 -11.42
N ASN A 142 19.83 -1.38 -11.38
CA ASN A 142 20.47 -0.07 -11.32
C ASN A 142 19.61 0.91 -10.52
N SER A 143 19.56 0.75 -9.21
CA SER A 143 18.71 1.49 -8.28
C SER A 143 18.97 3.02 -8.25
N SER A 144 19.98 3.50 -8.98
CA SER A 144 20.27 4.93 -9.08
C SER A 144 19.39 5.68 -10.09
N VAL A 145 18.60 4.96 -10.91
CA VAL A 145 17.74 5.52 -11.97
C VAL A 145 16.33 4.97 -11.87
N TYR A 146 15.33 5.84 -12.08
CA TYR A 146 13.94 5.40 -12.21
C TYR A 146 13.69 4.80 -13.58
N ALA A 147 13.13 3.59 -13.60
CA ALA A 147 12.62 2.94 -14.80
C ALA A 147 11.08 2.92 -14.80
N LEU A 148 10.47 2.83 -15.96
CA LEU A 148 9.04 2.56 -16.07
C LEU A 148 8.79 1.05 -16.03
N HIS A 149 8.08 0.62 -15.00
CA HIS A 149 7.64 -0.76 -14.84
C HIS A 149 6.24 -0.93 -15.39
N ILE A 150 5.99 -2.06 -16.05
CA ILE A 150 4.67 -2.46 -16.55
C ILE A 150 4.28 -3.76 -15.87
N HIS A 151 3.13 -3.74 -15.18
CA HIS A 151 2.64 -4.85 -14.39
C HIS A 151 1.25 -5.30 -14.82
N GLN A 152 0.92 -6.54 -14.50
CA GLN A 152 -0.42 -7.08 -14.60
C GLN A 152 -1.43 -6.24 -13.81
N GLY A 153 -2.65 -6.11 -14.34
CA GLY A 153 -3.77 -5.37 -13.75
C GLY A 153 -5.10 -5.99 -14.11
N GLY A 154 -6.17 -5.22 -14.00
CA GLY A 154 -7.49 -5.57 -14.53
C GLY A 154 -8.38 -6.45 -13.67
N LEU A 155 -7.97 -6.80 -12.45
CA LEU A 155 -8.80 -7.55 -11.51
C LEU A 155 -9.45 -6.63 -10.48
N SER A 156 -10.71 -6.89 -10.19
CA SER A 156 -11.44 -6.22 -9.10
C SER A 156 -11.23 -6.90 -7.76
N LEU A 157 -11.14 -8.22 -7.72
CA LEU A 157 -10.87 -9.01 -6.52
C LEU A 157 -9.36 -9.06 -6.24
N PRO A 158 -8.93 -9.37 -4.99
CA PRO A 158 -7.56 -9.17 -4.54
C PRO A 158 -6.48 -9.93 -5.33
N GLU A 159 -6.81 -11.10 -5.89
CA GLU A 159 -5.88 -11.92 -6.68
C GLU A 159 -6.61 -13.00 -7.49
N LYS A 160 -5.85 -13.73 -8.33
CA LYS A 160 -6.36 -14.78 -9.23
C LYS A 160 -7.13 -15.89 -8.53
N SER A 161 -6.75 -16.31 -7.32
CA SER A 161 -7.41 -17.39 -6.59
C SER A 161 -8.91 -17.13 -6.38
N TYR A 162 -9.30 -15.88 -6.20
CA TYR A 162 -10.70 -15.49 -6.04
C TYR A 162 -11.57 -15.81 -7.27
N TYR A 163 -10.97 -15.93 -8.45
CA TYR A 163 -11.69 -16.22 -9.71
C TYR A 163 -11.74 -17.70 -10.05
N ILE A 164 -10.76 -18.50 -9.58
CA ILE A 164 -10.58 -19.89 -10.04
C ILE A 164 -10.81 -20.94 -8.96
N GLU A 165 -10.63 -20.64 -7.67
CA GLU A 165 -10.76 -21.63 -6.61
C GLU A 165 -12.21 -21.85 -6.19
N ASP A 166 -12.62 -23.11 -6.06
CA ASP A 166 -13.99 -23.47 -5.68
C ASP A 166 -14.37 -23.01 -4.27
N LEU A 167 -13.40 -22.99 -3.35
CA LEU A 167 -13.57 -22.47 -2.00
C LEU A 167 -14.11 -21.03 -1.98
N LEU A 168 -13.75 -20.23 -2.98
CA LEU A 168 -14.11 -18.81 -3.11
C LEU A 168 -15.35 -18.58 -4.00
N LYS A 169 -16.05 -19.64 -4.44
CA LYS A 169 -17.25 -19.53 -5.28
C LYS A 169 -18.34 -18.64 -4.67
N LYS A 170 -18.58 -18.71 -3.36
CA LYS A 170 -19.56 -17.86 -2.66
C LYS A 170 -19.17 -16.38 -2.74
N VAL A 171 -17.89 -16.08 -2.66
CA VAL A 171 -17.37 -14.69 -2.81
C VAL A 171 -17.63 -14.19 -4.21
N ARG A 172 -17.36 -15.00 -5.25
CA ARG A 172 -17.66 -14.64 -6.65
C ARG A 172 -19.14 -14.39 -6.89
N LEU A 173 -20.04 -15.22 -6.35
CA LEU A 173 -21.48 -14.98 -6.45
C LEU A 173 -21.89 -13.67 -5.79
N SER A 174 -21.39 -13.37 -4.60
CA SER A 174 -21.65 -12.09 -3.94
C SER A 174 -21.06 -10.90 -4.71
N PHE A 175 -19.92 -11.09 -5.36
CA PHE A 175 -19.31 -10.08 -6.23
C PHE A 175 -20.20 -9.81 -7.46
N ARG A 176 -20.70 -10.86 -8.10
CA ARG A 176 -21.68 -10.75 -9.20
C ARG A 176 -22.91 -9.92 -8.81
N GLU A 177 -23.51 -10.21 -7.67
CA GLU A 177 -24.66 -9.47 -7.15
C GLU A 177 -24.31 -7.98 -6.88
N ASN A 178 -23.10 -7.70 -6.44
CA ASN A 178 -22.64 -6.32 -6.25
C ASN A 178 -22.52 -5.55 -7.57
N ILE A 179 -21.99 -6.20 -8.61
CA ILE A 179 -21.90 -5.62 -9.96
C ILE A 179 -23.31 -5.33 -10.49
N ILE A 180 -24.25 -6.30 -10.40
CA ILE A 180 -25.65 -6.10 -10.81
C ILE A 180 -26.25 -4.88 -10.11
N LYS A 181 -26.12 -4.78 -8.79
CA LYS A 181 -26.65 -3.66 -8.01
C LYS A 181 -26.07 -2.33 -8.47
N MET A 182 -24.77 -2.28 -8.76
CA MET A 182 -24.11 -1.04 -9.20
C MET A 182 -24.60 -0.61 -10.60
N PHE A 183 -24.70 -1.53 -11.57
CA PHE A 183 -25.24 -1.22 -12.90
C PHE A 183 -26.71 -0.85 -12.84
N ARG A 184 -27.51 -1.53 -12.00
CA ARG A 184 -28.91 -1.15 -11.75
C ARG A 184 -29.03 0.26 -11.21
N LEU A 185 -28.15 0.62 -10.25
CA LEU A 185 -28.12 1.95 -9.66
C LEU A 185 -27.71 3.02 -10.67
N TYR A 186 -26.85 2.66 -11.65
CA TYR A 186 -26.45 3.52 -12.75
C TYR A 186 -27.57 3.72 -13.79
N GLY A 187 -28.56 2.84 -13.85
CA GLY A 187 -29.72 2.98 -14.73
C GLY A 187 -29.96 1.82 -15.72
N PHE A 188 -29.16 0.75 -15.68
CA PHE A 188 -29.37 -0.43 -16.51
C PHE A 188 -30.66 -1.18 -16.10
N SER A 189 -31.35 -1.81 -17.04
CA SER A 189 -32.41 -2.78 -16.76
C SER A 189 -31.84 -4.00 -16.01
N ILE A 190 -32.69 -4.84 -15.42
CA ILE A 190 -32.24 -6.06 -14.72
C ILE A 190 -31.46 -6.97 -15.67
N ALA A 191 -31.97 -7.20 -16.87
CA ALA A 191 -31.34 -8.07 -17.86
C ALA A 191 -29.97 -7.53 -18.31
N GLU A 192 -29.89 -6.22 -18.61
CA GLU A 192 -28.62 -5.58 -18.98
C GLU A 192 -27.59 -5.65 -17.83
N ALA A 193 -27.99 -5.40 -16.60
CA ALA A 193 -27.11 -5.47 -15.44
C ALA A 193 -26.60 -6.89 -15.15
N GLN A 194 -27.44 -7.90 -15.37
CA GLN A 194 -27.04 -9.31 -15.27
C GLN A 194 -26.03 -9.66 -16.36
N ARG A 195 -26.30 -9.30 -17.62
CA ARG A 195 -25.36 -9.47 -18.73
C ARG A 195 -24.02 -8.77 -18.43
N ALA A 196 -24.05 -7.52 -17.96
CA ALA A 196 -22.85 -6.78 -17.63
C ALA A 196 -22.04 -7.48 -16.53
N ALA A 197 -22.68 -7.98 -15.47
CA ALA A 197 -22.01 -8.71 -14.40
C ALA A 197 -21.35 -10.01 -14.90
N ASP A 198 -22.05 -10.78 -15.71
CA ASP A 198 -21.53 -12.02 -16.28
C ASP A 198 -20.35 -11.74 -17.23
N THR A 199 -20.42 -10.69 -18.03
CA THR A 199 -19.34 -10.22 -18.89
C THR A 199 -18.11 -9.80 -18.10
N VAL A 200 -18.28 -8.96 -17.06
CA VAL A 200 -17.17 -8.51 -16.21
C VAL A 200 -16.47 -9.69 -15.55
N ILE A 201 -17.22 -10.62 -14.94
CA ILE A 201 -16.64 -11.79 -14.29
C ILE A 201 -15.92 -12.69 -15.29
N ARG A 202 -16.48 -12.88 -16.47
CA ARG A 202 -15.88 -13.69 -17.54
C ARG A 202 -14.54 -13.09 -18.00
N ILE A 203 -14.49 -11.78 -18.27
CA ILE A 203 -13.27 -11.10 -18.69
C ILE A 203 -12.22 -11.12 -17.56
N GLU A 204 -12.62 -10.78 -16.31
CA GLU A 204 -11.70 -10.80 -15.18
C GLU A 204 -11.20 -12.23 -14.86
N THR A 205 -12.00 -13.26 -15.10
CA THR A 205 -11.56 -14.67 -14.98
C THR A 205 -10.49 -15.01 -16.02
N LYS A 206 -10.68 -14.63 -17.30
CA LYS A 206 -9.65 -14.80 -18.33
C LYS A 206 -8.35 -14.07 -17.94
N ILE A 207 -8.45 -12.82 -17.45
CA ILE A 207 -7.31 -12.04 -16.96
C ILE A 207 -6.64 -12.73 -15.76
N ALA A 208 -7.41 -13.28 -14.81
CA ALA A 208 -6.90 -14.01 -13.67
C ALA A 208 -6.11 -15.25 -14.08
N MET A 209 -6.56 -15.97 -15.10
CA MET A 209 -5.87 -17.18 -15.60
C MET A 209 -4.48 -16.88 -16.14
N ILE A 210 -4.28 -15.73 -16.79
CA ILE A 210 -2.96 -15.30 -17.31
C ILE A 210 -2.12 -14.54 -16.28
N SER A 211 -2.67 -14.21 -15.11
CA SER A 211 -1.97 -13.47 -14.05
C SER A 211 -1.11 -14.38 -13.20
N ARG A 212 0.01 -13.85 -12.69
CA ARG A 212 0.81 -14.48 -11.63
C ARG A 212 0.10 -14.37 -10.29
N SER A 213 0.29 -15.37 -9.44
CA SER A 213 -0.16 -15.36 -8.04
C SER A 213 0.63 -14.36 -7.19
N LYS A 214 0.13 -14.00 -6.00
CA LYS A 214 0.86 -13.16 -5.03
C LYS A 214 2.25 -13.72 -4.69
N GLY A 215 2.36 -15.04 -4.52
CA GLY A 215 3.65 -15.69 -4.26
C GLY A 215 4.66 -15.47 -5.40
N GLU A 216 4.21 -15.60 -6.66
CA GLU A 216 5.07 -15.37 -7.83
C GLU A 216 5.46 -13.90 -8.01
N LEU A 217 4.58 -12.96 -7.62
CA LEU A 217 4.87 -11.53 -7.66
C LEU A 217 5.93 -11.09 -6.64
N ARG A 218 6.22 -11.88 -5.60
CA ARG A 218 7.32 -11.63 -4.65
C ARG A 218 8.70 -11.96 -5.21
N ASP A 219 8.79 -12.76 -6.27
CA ASP A 219 10.07 -13.10 -6.89
C ASP A 219 10.57 -11.96 -7.79
N VAL A 220 11.43 -11.10 -7.24
CA VAL A 220 11.97 -9.94 -7.94
C VAL A 220 12.71 -10.33 -9.24
N LEU A 221 13.42 -11.45 -9.27
CA LEU A 221 14.15 -11.89 -10.48
C LEU A 221 13.20 -12.34 -11.58
N LYS A 222 12.16 -13.09 -11.22
CA LYS A 222 11.10 -13.52 -12.15
C LYS A 222 10.34 -12.33 -12.74
N ASN A 223 10.17 -11.25 -11.96
CA ASN A 223 9.44 -10.05 -12.36
C ASN A 223 10.34 -8.97 -13.00
N TYR A 224 11.63 -9.21 -13.15
CA TYR A 224 12.56 -8.30 -13.81
C TYR A 224 12.85 -8.70 -15.25
N ASN A 225 12.11 -8.13 -16.20
CA ASN A 225 12.32 -8.40 -17.64
C ASN A 225 12.58 -7.07 -18.37
N LYS A 226 13.82 -6.61 -18.32
CA LYS A 226 14.27 -5.39 -19.00
C LYS A 226 14.20 -5.55 -20.52
N MET A 227 13.57 -4.59 -21.17
CA MET A 227 13.32 -4.62 -22.60
C MET A 227 13.47 -3.22 -23.19
N SER A 228 14.15 -3.07 -24.36
CA SER A 228 14.17 -1.79 -25.05
C SER A 228 12.75 -1.41 -25.51
N THR A 229 12.46 -0.12 -25.56
CA THR A 229 11.16 0.39 -25.98
C THR A 229 10.79 -0.09 -27.40
N ASP A 230 11.77 -0.17 -28.31
CA ASP A 230 11.54 -0.71 -29.67
C ASP A 230 11.19 -2.20 -29.69
N LYS A 231 11.83 -2.99 -28.83
CA LYS A 231 11.49 -4.41 -28.66
C LYS A 231 10.09 -4.57 -28.07
N PHE A 232 9.72 -3.70 -27.11
CA PHE A 232 8.39 -3.69 -26.52
C PHE A 232 7.31 -3.36 -27.57
N ARG A 233 7.51 -2.30 -28.38
CA ARG A 233 6.59 -1.91 -29.46
C ARG A 233 6.33 -3.06 -30.44
N LYS A 234 7.40 -3.76 -30.85
CA LYS A 234 7.29 -4.91 -31.78
C LYS A 234 6.56 -6.10 -31.14
N ARG A 235 6.85 -6.40 -29.87
CA ARG A 235 6.29 -7.58 -29.21
C ARG A 235 4.84 -7.40 -28.74
N PHE A 236 4.47 -6.19 -28.35
CA PHE A 236 3.15 -5.86 -27.80
C PHE A 236 2.52 -4.73 -28.62
N ALA A 237 2.52 -4.89 -29.95
CA ALA A 237 2.06 -3.85 -30.89
C ALA A 237 0.62 -3.39 -30.62
N TYR A 238 -0.27 -4.29 -30.20
CA TYR A 238 -1.66 -4.00 -29.86
C TYR A 238 -1.83 -2.94 -28.74
N LEU A 239 -0.79 -2.68 -27.95
CA LEU A 239 -0.84 -1.65 -26.90
C LEU A 239 -0.62 -0.24 -27.44
N HIS A 240 -0.16 -0.07 -28.68
CA HIS A 240 0.15 1.24 -29.27
C HIS A 240 0.84 2.16 -28.24
N LEU A 241 2.00 1.72 -27.71
CA LEU A 241 2.66 2.29 -26.53
C LEU A 241 2.79 3.82 -26.59
N ASP A 242 3.04 4.37 -27.78
CA ASP A 242 3.19 5.82 -27.98
C ASP A 242 1.88 6.55 -27.67
N GLU A 243 0.76 6.06 -28.16
CA GLU A 243 -0.57 6.62 -27.90
C GLU A 243 -0.97 6.45 -26.43
N LEU A 244 -0.65 5.28 -25.86
CA LEU A 244 -0.98 4.95 -24.48
C LEU A 244 -0.23 5.85 -23.47
N LEU A 245 1.01 6.24 -23.75
CA LEU A 245 1.86 6.98 -22.81
C LEU A 245 2.07 8.47 -23.17
N ASN A 246 1.67 8.92 -24.37
CA ASN A 246 1.94 10.26 -24.85
C ASN A 246 1.56 11.39 -23.87
N ASP A 247 0.36 11.29 -23.27
CA ASP A 247 -0.16 12.31 -22.34
C ASP A 247 0.21 12.03 -20.88
N ILE A 248 0.91 10.90 -20.62
CA ILE A 248 1.20 10.41 -19.27
C ILE A 248 2.67 10.62 -18.92
N VAL A 249 3.60 10.36 -19.85
CA VAL A 249 5.03 10.52 -19.63
C VAL A 249 5.59 11.67 -20.46
N PRO A 250 6.51 12.50 -19.90
CA PRO A 250 7.09 13.62 -20.64
C PRO A 250 7.89 13.19 -21.88
N LYS A 251 8.50 12.02 -21.82
CA LYS A 251 9.29 11.40 -22.89
C LYS A 251 9.33 9.90 -22.66
N LEU A 252 9.13 9.13 -23.72
CA LEU A 252 9.28 7.67 -23.64
C LEU A 252 10.72 7.28 -23.27
N PRO A 253 10.90 6.35 -22.32
CA PRO A 253 12.22 5.88 -21.92
C PRO A 253 12.84 4.98 -22.99
N ASP A 254 14.17 4.85 -22.97
CA ASP A 254 14.87 3.96 -23.90
C ASP A 254 14.58 2.48 -23.63
N TYR A 255 14.18 2.14 -22.39
CA TYR A 255 13.82 0.80 -21.97
C TYR A 255 12.71 0.81 -20.91
N LEU A 256 12.07 -0.35 -20.77
CA LEU A 256 11.00 -0.64 -19.81
C LEU A 256 11.36 -1.89 -19.02
N ILE A 257 10.83 -2.04 -17.82
CA ILE A 257 10.87 -3.28 -17.06
C ILE A 257 9.46 -3.90 -17.09
N VAL A 258 9.33 -5.02 -17.78
CA VAL A 258 8.06 -5.72 -17.93
C VAL A 258 7.98 -6.80 -16.86
N GLY A 259 7.10 -6.60 -15.88
CA GLY A 259 6.97 -7.55 -14.77
C GLY A 259 6.53 -8.93 -15.25
N GLN A 260 5.53 -8.99 -16.10
CA GLN A 260 4.91 -10.25 -16.55
C GLN A 260 4.70 -10.23 -18.07
N PRO A 261 5.73 -10.56 -18.86
CA PRO A 261 5.63 -10.57 -20.34
C PRO A 261 4.55 -11.52 -20.87
N GLU A 262 4.38 -12.67 -20.23
CA GLU A 262 3.35 -13.65 -20.60
C GLU A 262 1.92 -13.11 -20.37
N PHE A 263 1.73 -12.32 -19.32
CA PHE A 263 0.46 -11.63 -19.07
C PHE A 263 0.12 -10.67 -20.21
N LEU A 264 1.07 -9.85 -20.65
CA LEU A 264 0.83 -8.93 -21.76
C LEU A 264 0.50 -9.69 -23.05
N SER A 265 1.22 -10.79 -23.33
CA SER A 265 0.93 -11.61 -24.51
C SER A 265 -0.47 -12.24 -24.44
N GLY A 266 -0.90 -12.71 -23.26
CA GLY A 266 -2.23 -13.25 -23.04
C GLY A 266 -3.33 -12.18 -23.10
N LEU A 267 -3.04 -10.97 -22.58
CA LEU A 267 -3.97 -9.84 -22.63
C LEU A 267 -4.30 -9.43 -24.06
N GLY A 268 -3.30 -9.41 -24.95
CA GLY A 268 -3.54 -9.12 -26.37
C GLY A 268 -4.54 -10.08 -26.99
N LYS A 269 -4.42 -11.39 -26.72
CA LYS A 269 -5.37 -12.40 -27.18
C LYS A 269 -6.78 -12.18 -26.60
N ILE A 270 -6.88 -11.87 -25.31
CA ILE A 270 -8.17 -11.57 -24.69
C ILE A 270 -8.84 -10.37 -25.36
N ILE A 271 -8.10 -9.28 -25.60
CA ILE A 271 -8.63 -8.09 -26.29
C ILE A 271 -9.07 -8.43 -27.72
N GLU A 272 -8.29 -9.25 -28.43
CA GLU A 272 -8.62 -9.69 -29.79
C GLU A 272 -9.92 -10.53 -29.85
N GLU A 273 -10.07 -11.46 -28.91
CA GLU A 273 -11.22 -12.38 -28.84
C GLU A 273 -12.51 -11.72 -28.33
N GLU A 274 -12.41 -10.75 -27.42
CA GLU A 274 -13.59 -10.15 -26.78
C GLU A 274 -14.34 -9.21 -27.74
N ASN A 275 -15.67 -9.20 -27.62
CA ASN A 275 -16.49 -8.23 -28.33
C ASN A 275 -16.26 -6.82 -27.76
N ILE A 276 -16.27 -5.80 -28.62
CA ILE A 276 -16.06 -4.41 -28.22
C ILE A 276 -17.09 -3.93 -27.19
N ASP A 277 -18.36 -4.36 -27.31
CA ASP A 277 -19.40 -4.00 -26.33
C ASP A 277 -19.17 -4.66 -24.98
N ASP A 278 -18.59 -5.86 -24.95
CA ASP A 278 -18.20 -6.52 -23.70
C ASP A 278 -17.00 -5.83 -23.06
N ILE A 279 -16.03 -5.36 -23.84
CA ILE A 279 -14.93 -4.51 -23.36
C ILE A 279 -15.48 -3.21 -22.75
N LYS A 280 -16.46 -2.55 -23.40
CA LYS A 280 -17.11 -1.35 -22.84
C LYS A 280 -17.77 -1.63 -21.49
N LEU A 281 -18.47 -2.76 -21.34
CA LEU A 281 -19.08 -3.14 -20.04
C LEU A 281 -18.04 -3.34 -18.96
N TYR A 282 -16.92 -4.01 -19.27
CA TYR A 282 -15.80 -4.17 -18.35
C TYR A 282 -15.20 -2.80 -17.95
N LEU A 283 -14.95 -1.90 -18.89
CA LEU A 283 -14.41 -0.57 -18.60
C LEU A 283 -15.39 0.28 -17.77
N LYS A 284 -16.68 0.25 -18.08
CA LYS A 284 -17.73 0.93 -17.29
C LYS A 284 -17.74 0.44 -15.84
N TRP A 285 -17.61 -0.87 -15.63
CA TRP A 285 -17.50 -1.42 -14.28
C TRP A 285 -16.31 -0.82 -13.52
N HIS A 286 -15.14 -0.77 -14.15
CA HIS A 286 -13.95 -0.20 -13.52
C HIS A 286 -14.12 1.29 -13.20
N VAL A 287 -14.80 2.07 -14.03
CA VAL A 287 -15.16 3.47 -13.72
C VAL A 287 -16.08 3.53 -12.50
N LEU A 288 -17.20 2.80 -12.52
CA LEU A 288 -18.18 2.79 -11.42
C LEU A 288 -17.54 2.36 -10.10
N ARG A 289 -16.72 1.29 -10.11
CA ARG A 289 -16.01 0.79 -8.96
C ARG A 289 -15.00 1.79 -8.39
N SER A 290 -14.17 2.38 -9.25
CA SER A 290 -13.10 3.31 -8.83
C SER A 290 -13.64 4.61 -8.26
N THR A 291 -14.81 5.06 -8.73
CA THR A 291 -15.37 6.37 -8.36
C THR A 291 -16.49 6.32 -7.33
N ALA A 292 -17.08 5.15 -7.05
CA ALA A 292 -18.27 5.01 -6.21
C ALA A 292 -18.18 5.75 -4.85
N ASN A 293 -17.00 5.74 -4.19
CA ASN A 293 -16.78 6.43 -2.92
C ASN A 293 -16.76 7.96 -3.03
N LEU A 294 -16.65 8.51 -4.24
CA LEU A 294 -16.67 9.94 -4.55
C LEU A 294 -18.05 10.42 -5.04
N LEU A 295 -18.94 9.49 -5.32
CA LEU A 295 -20.29 9.77 -5.81
C LEU A 295 -21.31 9.82 -4.66
N HIS A 296 -22.57 9.62 -4.97
CA HIS A 296 -23.68 9.65 -4.03
C HIS A 296 -23.64 8.48 -3.02
N GLU A 297 -24.40 8.62 -1.95
CA GLU A 297 -24.39 7.68 -0.83
C GLU A 297 -24.73 6.23 -1.23
N LYS A 298 -25.71 6.04 -2.13
CA LYS A 298 -26.12 4.71 -2.56
C LYS A 298 -25.00 3.97 -3.33
N ALA A 299 -24.20 4.68 -4.13
CA ALA A 299 -23.05 4.08 -4.83
C ALA A 299 -21.96 3.65 -3.84
N ALA A 300 -21.59 4.52 -2.89
CA ALA A 300 -20.63 4.21 -1.84
C ALA A 300 -21.09 3.03 -0.96
N ASN A 301 -22.39 3.00 -0.59
CA ASN A 301 -22.96 1.88 0.17
C ASN A 301 -22.95 0.57 -0.62
N THR A 302 -23.28 0.60 -1.91
CA THR A 302 -23.25 -0.60 -2.77
C THR A 302 -21.84 -1.18 -2.81
N LEU A 303 -20.81 -0.35 -3.00
CA LEU A 303 -19.43 -0.79 -2.97
C LEU A 303 -19.02 -1.38 -1.61
N PHE A 304 -19.41 -0.72 -0.51
CA PHE A 304 -19.12 -1.16 0.85
C PHE A 304 -19.75 -2.51 1.18
N LEU A 305 -20.96 -2.79 0.74
CA LEU A 305 -21.65 -4.06 1.03
C LEU A 305 -20.86 -5.28 0.56
N PHE A 306 -20.10 -5.15 -0.50
CA PHE A 306 -19.22 -6.22 -0.95
C PHE A 306 -17.79 -6.06 -0.41
N PHE A 307 -17.07 -5.00 -0.80
CA PHE A 307 -15.64 -4.83 -0.50
C PHE A 307 -15.34 -4.59 0.99
N GLY A 308 -16.25 -3.93 1.70
CA GLY A 308 -16.13 -3.74 3.15
C GLY A 308 -16.75 -4.91 3.93
N ARG A 309 -18.05 -5.18 3.70
CA ARG A 309 -18.78 -6.11 4.56
C ARG A 309 -18.51 -7.57 4.22
N GLN A 310 -18.65 -7.96 2.94
CA GLN A 310 -18.55 -9.36 2.53
C GLN A 310 -17.09 -9.81 2.47
N LEU A 311 -16.21 -8.98 1.90
CA LEU A 311 -14.81 -9.37 1.65
C LEU A 311 -13.92 -9.22 2.88
N THR A 312 -14.12 -8.17 3.73
CA THR A 312 -13.27 -7.92 4.89
C THR A 312 -13.95 -8.16 6.24
N GLY A 313 -15.25 -8.49 6.28
CA GLY A 313 -16.00 -8.72 7.51
C GLY A 313 -16.40 -7.45 8.29
N GLN A 314 -16.13 -6.28 7.78
CA GLN A 314 -16.50 -5.00 8.40
C GLN A 314 -18.02 -4.82 8.39
N LYS A 315 -18.64 -4.65 9.56
CA LYS A 315 -20.12 -4.64 9.68
C LYS A 315 -20.76 -3.29 9.37
N LYS A 316 -20.01 -2.18 9.51
CA LYS A 316 -20.47 -0.80 9.33
C LYS A 316 -19.38 0.05 8.68
N MET A 317 -19.74 0.99 7.82
CA MET A 317 -18.79 1.97 7.31
C MET A 317 -18.20 2.83 8.43
N LYS A 318 -16.95 3.27 8.27
CA LYS A 318 -16.35 4.31 9.11
C LYS A 318 -17.21 5.60 9.02
N PRO A 319 -17.26 6.42 10.08
CA PRO A 319 -17.98 7.70 10.08
C PRO A 319 -17.54 8.61 8.91
N MET A 320 -18.42 9.53 8.50
CA MET A 320 -18.16 10.43 7.37
C MET A 320 -16.86 11.23 7.55
N TRP A 321 -16.62 11.78 8.74
CA TRP A 321 -15.39 12.51 9.02
C TRP A 321 -14.12 11.66 8.83
N TYR A 322 -14.17 10.38 9.23
CA TYR A 322 -13.05 9.46 9.06
C TYR A 322 -12.79 9.19 7.58
N ARG A 323 -13.85 8.96 6.81
CA ARG A 323 -13.76 8.75 5.35
C ARG A 323 -13.24 10.00 4.62
N ALA A 324 -13.65 11.20 5.05
CA ALA A 324 -13.15 12.47 4.53
C ALA A 324 -11.66 12.66 4.84
N THR A 325 -11.24 12.35 6.08
CA THR A 325 -9.82 12.37 6.46
C THR A 325 -9.01 11.38 5.62
N ASN A 326 -9.52 10.15 5.44
CA ASN A 326 -8.88 9.14 4.61
C ASN A 326 -8.77 9.57 3.13
N PHE A 327 -9.78 10.24 2.60
CA PHE A 327 -9.75 10.83 1.25
C PHE A 327 -8.60 11.85 1.11
N ILE A 328 -8.44 12.74 2.08
CA ILE A 328 -7.35 13.73 2.09
C ILE A 328 -5.99 13.04 2.18
N ILE A 329 -5.84 12.03 3.06
CA ILE A 329 -4.61 11.25 3.20
C ILE A 329 -4.19 10.66 1.85
N ASN A 330 -5.13 10.06 1.11
CA ASN A 330 -4.85 9.38 -0.15
C ASN A 330 -4.75 10.33 -1.36
N THR A 331 -4.92 11.64 -1.19
CA THR A 331 -4.84 12.62 -2.28
C THR A 331 -3.76 13.68 -2.05
N ILE A 332 -3.90 14.43 -0.97
CA ILE A 332 -3.04 15.56 -0.62
C ILE A 332 -2.44 15.41 0.80
N GLY A 333 -2.24 14.18 1.26
CA GLY A 333 -1.83 13.85 2.63
C GLY A 333 -0.55 14.54 3.09
N ASN A 334 0.37 14.81 2.17
CA ASN A 334 1.61 15.50 2.50
C ASN A 334 1.38 16.94 2.99
N ALA A 335 0.34 17.64 2.49
CA ALA A 335 -0.07 18.94 3.03
C ALA A 335 -0.55 18.85 4.49
N LEU A 336 -1.17 17.73 4.86
CA LEU A 336 -1.62 17.48 6.23
C LEU A 336 -0.46 17.04 7.14
N SER A 337 0.55 16.37 6.57
CA SER A 337 1.75 15.92 7.29
C SER A 337 2.53 17.07 7.92
N GLU A 338 2.69 18.18 7.20
CA GLU A 338 3.40 19.37 7.69
C GLU A 338 2.74 19.90 8.98
N LEU A 339 1.43 20.09 8.98
CA LEU A 339 0.67 20.56 10.15
C LEU A 339 0.65 19.54 11.30
N TYR A 340 0.69 18.24 10.97
CA TYR A 340 0.74 17.20 11.97
C TYR A 340 2.06 17.21 12.76
N VAL A 341 3.19 17.29 12.09
CA VAL A 341 4.50 17.26 12.76
C VAL A 341 4.75 18.51 13.58
N GLU A 342 4.31 19.68 13.11
CA GLU A 342 4.38 20.93 13.87
C GLU A 342 3.67 20.82 15.23
N LYS A 343 2.57 20.07 15.28
CA LYS A 343 1.71 19.99 16.47
C LYS A 343 2.01 18.80 17.37
N TYR A 344 2.43 17.64 16.81
CA TYR A 344 2.45 16.37 17.53
C TYR A 344 3.79 15.65 17.55
N PHE A 345 4.80 16.14 16.86
CA PHE A 345 6.14 15.52 16.85
C PHE A 345 7.24 16.58 16.90
N ASP A 346 7.53 17.04 18.10
CA ASP A 346 8.50 18.10 18.32
C ASP A 346 9.97 17.64 18.14
N LYS A 347 10.87 18.62 18.17
CA LYS A 347 12.33 18.39 18.00
C LYS A 347 12.91 17.50 19.09
N SER A 348 12.37 17.56 20.32
CA SER A 348 12.85 16.76 21.46
C SER A 348 12.50 15.28 21.27
N ALA A 349 11.25 14.97 20.90
CA ALA A 349 10.81 13.61 20.57
C ALA A 349 11.63 13.03 19.41
N LYS A 350 11.88 13.83 18.36
CA LYS A 350 12.75 13.42 17.24
C LYS A 350 14.17 13.12 17.69
N ALA A 351 14.76 13.93 18.55
CA ALA A 351 16.13 13.72 19.07
C ALA A 351 16.24 12.41 19.86
N LYS A 352 15.26 12.11 20.73
CA LYS A 352 15.20 10.84 21.47
C LYS A 352 15.03 9.64 20.55
N ALA A 353 14.14 9.72 19.55
CA ALA A 353 13.97 8.69 18.54
C ALA A 353 15.28 8.40 17.79
N VAL A 354 16.00 9.44 17.37
CA VAL A 354 17.31 9.32 16.69
C VAL A 354 18.33 8.62 17.59
N LYS A 355 18.40 9.00 18.87
CA LYS A 355 19.33 8.34 19.85
C LYS A 355 19.03 6.85 19.95
N LEU A 356 17.76 6.48 20.11
CA LEU A 356 17.31 5.09 20.25
C LEU A 356 17.65 4.27 18.99
N VAL A 357 17.32 4.80 17.81
CA VAL A 357 17.66 4.16 16.53
C VAL A 357 19.16 3.92 16.40
N ASN A 358 19.99 4.91 16.75
CA ASN A 358 21.45 4.77 16.67
C ASN A 358 21.99 3.70 17.63
N ASN A 359 21.42 3.58 18.82
CA ASN A 359 21.81 2.54 19.77
C ASN A 359 21.47 1.14 19.26
N ILE A 360 20.25 0.95 18.73
CA ILE A 360 19.83 -0.33 18.14
C ILE A 360 20.70 -0.67 16.93
N ARG A 361 21.01 0.30 16.08
CA ARG A 361 21.93 0.10 14.94
C ARG A 361 23.31 -0.36 15.40
N LYS A 362 23.84 0.21 16.49
CA LYS A 362 25.13 -0.22 17.06
C LYS A 362 25.07 -1.67 17.53
N ALA A 363 24.03 -2.04 18.28
CA ALA A 363 23.84 -3.41 18.75
C ALA A 363 23.67 -4.41 17.58
N PHE A 364 22.88 -4.05 16.57
CA PHE A 364 22.69 -4.86 15.37
C PHE A 364 24.02 -5.10 14.63
N ARG A 365 24.79 -4.03 14.41
CA ARG A 365 26.08 -4.10 13.73
C ARG A 365 27.09 -5.01 14.47
N GLU A 366 27.16 -4.86 15.79
CA GLU A 366 28.03 -5.68 16.62
C GLU A 366 27.64 -7.15 16.54
N ARG A 367 26.35 -7.47 16.62
CA ARG A 367 25.85 -8.84 16.51
C ARG A 367 26.06 -9.42 15.12
N LEU A 368 25.82 -8.64 14.06
CA LEU A 368 26.08 -9.05 12.67
C LEU A 368 27.56 -9.43 12.47
N SER A 369 28.49 -8.69 13.07
CA SER A 369 29.94 -9.00 13.00
C SER A 369 30.31 -10.31 13.69
N ARG A 370 29.51 -10.79 14.65
CA ARG A 370 29.75 -12.01 15.43
C ARG A 370 29.01 -13.25 14.91
N VAL A 371 28.24 -13.14 13.82
CA VAL A 371 27.51 -14.27 13.24
C VAL A 371 28.49 -15.38 12.85
N SER A 372 28.32 -16.58 13.43
CA SER A 372 29.31 -17.68 13.29
C SER A 372 29.16 -18.50 12.01
N TRP A 373 27.97 -18.56 11.43
CA TRP A 373 27.69 -19.41 10.26
C TRP A 373 28.07 -18.78 8.92
N MET A 374 28.30 -17.45 8.87
CA MET A 374 28.76 -16.74 7.67
C MET A 374 30.29 -16.77 7.58
N SER A 375 30.81 -16.90 6.37
CA SER A 375 32.22 -16.65 6.08
C SER A 375 32.60 -15.17 6.28
N GLN A 376 33.88 -14.89 6.47
CA GLN A 376 34.33 -13.51 6.67
C GLN A 376 34.00 -12.63 5.47
N SER A 377 34.14 -13.14 4.23
CA SER A 377 33.83 -12.36 3.03
C SER A 377 32.34 -11.96 2.93
N THR A 378 31.41 -12.84 3.35
CA THR A 378 29.97 -12.51 3.39
C THR A 378 29.68 -11.54 4.53
N LYS A 379 30.28 -11.70 5.70
CA LYS A 379 30.14 -10.75 6.81
C LYS A 379 30.61 -9.35 6.45
N ASP A 380 31.74 -9.21 5.80
CA ASP A 380 32.27 -7.90 5.39
C ASP A 380 31.29 -7.19 4.46
N LYS A 381 30.74 -7.89 3.47
CA LYS A 381 29.70 -7.34 2.56
C LYS A 381 28.39 -7.02 3.30
N ALA A 382 28.00 -7.85 4.27
CA ALA A 382 26.81 -7.60 5.08
C ALA A 382 26.99 -6.33 5.94
N LEU A 383 28.17 -6.14 6.56
CA LEU A 383 28.51 -4.94 7.30
C LEU A 383 28.56 -3.71 6.39
N GLU A 384 29.17 -3.81 5.20
CA GLU A 384 29.13 -2.72 4.22
C GLU A 384 27.70 -2.32 3.83
N LYS A 385 26.82 -3.31 3.62
CA LYS A 385 25.41 -3.06 3.32
C LYS A 385 24.70 -2.37 4.48
N PHE A 386 24.94 -2.83 5.71
CA PHE A 386 24.36 -2.26 6.90
C PHE A 386 24.85 -0.82 7.14
N ASP A 387 26.15 -0.58 7.01
CA ASP A 387 26.74 0.75 7.19
C ASP A 387 26.24 1.76 6.13
N ALA A 388 25.95 1.28 4.90
CA ALA A 388 25.37 2.07 3.82
C ALA A 388 23.84 2.25 3.94
N MET A 389 23.17 1.56 4.87
CA MET A 389 21.73 1.61 5.04
C MET A 389 21.26 2.99 5.50
N GLY A 390 20.43 3.63 4.68
CA GLY A 390 19.79 4.92 4.98
C GLY A 390 18.80 4.81 6.13
N VAL A 391 18.61 5.92 6.84
CA VAL A 391 17.64 6.02 7.95
C VAL A 391 16.85 7.30 7.82
N LYS A 392 15.54 7.20 7.72
CA LYS A 392 14.60 8.32 7.71
C LYS A 392 13.75 8.29 8.97
N ILE A 393 13.76 9.37 9.76
CA ILE A 393 13.05 9.44 11.04
C ILE A 393 12.15 10.66 11.08
N GLY A 394 10.87 10.45 11.35
CA GLY A 394 9.87 11.45 11.61
C GLY A 394 9.23 12.01 10.34
N TYR A 395 9.92 12.89 9.62
CA TYR A 395 9.36 13.62 8.49
C TYR A 395 10.46 14.14 7.54
N PRO A 396 10.11 14.44 6.26
CA PRO A 396 11.05 14.97 5.27
C PRO A 396 11.52 16.39 5.63
N ALA A 397 12.68 16.79 5.07
CA ALA A 397 13.16 18.17 5.19
C ALA A 397 12.27 19.16 4.44
N GLU A 398 11.68 18.72 3.32
CA GLU A 398 10.80 19.54 2.49
C GLU A 398 9.50 18.77 2.22
N PHE A 399 8.36 19.46 2.33
CA PHE A 399 7.04 18.92 1.99
C PHE A 399 6.66 19.31 0.55
N LYS A 400 5.76 18.53 -0.05
CA LYS A 400 5.29 18.77 -1.43
C LYS A 400 4.60 20.13 -1.55
N ASP A 401 4.88 20.84 -2.62
CA ASP A 401 4.19 22.09 -2.97
C ASP A 401 2.92 21.79 -3.78
N TYR A 402 1.77 22.10 -3.21
CA TYR A 402 0.45 21.94 -3.81
C TYR A 402 -0.14 23.25 -4.37
N SER A 403 0.63 24.33 -4.46
CA SER A 403 0.17 25.67 -4.88
C SER A 403 -0.50 25.68 -6.26
N SER A 404 -0.14 24.75 -7.13
CA SER A 404 -0.73 24.59 -8.47
C SER A 404 -2.16 24.00 -8.45
N ILE A 405 -2.59 23.40 -7.35
CA ILE A 405 -3.93 22.76 -7.26
C ILE A 405 -4.98 23.82 -6.92
N LYS A 406 -5.85 24.14 -7.87
CA LYS A 406 -7.02 25.01 -7.65
C LYS A 406 -8.19 24.18 -7.16
N SER A 407 -8.47 24.23 -5.86
CA SER A 407 -9.55 23.50 -5.21
C SER A 407 -10.87 24.25 -5.11
N SER A 408 -11.98 23.54 -4.88
CA SER A 408 -13.30 24.10 -4.62
C SER A 408 -14.03 23.23 -3.60
N LYS A 409 -14.66 23.85 -2.60
CA LYS A 409 -15.49 23.16 -1.60
C LYS A 409 -16.76 22.51 -2.18
N ASN A 410 -17.13 22.84 -3.41
CA ASN A 410 -18.36 22.36 -4.07
C ASN A 410 -18.08 21.30 -5.16
N ASP A 411 -16.83 20.95 -5.39
CA ASP A 411 -16.42 20.05 -6.49
C ASP A 411 -15.50 18.94 -5.99
N LEU A 412 -16.08 17.90 -5.38
CA LEU A 412 -15.32 16.76 -4.87
C LEU A 412 -14.58 16.01 -5.97
N PHE A 413 -15.28 15.70 -7.07
CA PHE A 413 -14.70 14.89 -8.13
C PHE A 413 -13.59 15.64 -8.86
N GLY A 414 -13.79 16.93 -9.17
CA GLY A 414 -12.75 17.75 -9.78
C GLY A 414 -11.54 17.95 -8.85
N ASN A 415 -11.73 18.12 -7.53
CA ASN A 415 -10.63 18.14 -6.58
C ASN A 415 -9.81 16.84 -6.62
N TYR A 416 -10.49 15.69 -6.63
CA TYR A 416 -9.85 14.38 -6.72
C TYR A 416 -9.01 14.24 -8.00
N ILE A 417 -9.59 14.55 -9.16
CA ILE A 417 -8.90 14.43 -10.45
C ILE A 417 -7.67 15.35 -10.50
N LYS A 418 -7.79 16.60 -10.04
CA LYS A 418 -6.65 17.54 -10.01
C LYS A 418 -5.49 17.04 -9.12
N ALA A 419 -5.82 16.53 -7.93
CA ALA A 419 -4.83 15.95 -7.03
C ALA A 419 -4.17 14.70 -7.62
N TYR A 420 -4.96 13.83 -8.24
CA TYR A 420 -4.47 12.64 -8.91
C TYR A 420 -3.54 12.98 -10.09
N GLN A 421 -3.96 13.89 -10.97
CA GLN A 421 -3.15 14.33 -12.11
C GLN A 421 -1.85 15.02 -11.68
N PHE A 422 -1.90 15.83 -10.61
CA PHE A 422 -0.71 16.41 -10.01
C PHE A 422 0.29 15.33 -9.59
N GLU A 423 -0.16 14.31 -8.87
CA GLU A 423 0.71 13.22 -8.41
C GLU A 423 1.17 12.32 -9.57
N LEU A 424 0.29 12.00 -10.51
CA LEU A 424 0.62 11.22 -11.70
C LEU A 424 1.73 11.92 -12.51
N LYS A 425 1.59 13.21 -12.80
CA LYS A 425 2.59 13.99 -13.51
C LYS A 425 3.93 14.04 -12.76
N ARG A 426 3.88 14.19 -11.42
CA ARG A 426 5.08 14.21 -10.58
C ARG A 426 5.81 12.86 -10.62
N VAL A 427 5.08 11.77 -10.49
CA VAL A 427 5.63 10.40 -10.45
C VAL A 427 6.15 9.99 -11.82
N MET A 428 5.36 10.18 -12.89
CA MET A 428 5.77 9.85 -14.26
C MET A 428 6.94 10.73 -14.73
N GLY A 429 7.02 11.97 -14.25
CA GLY A 429 8.15 12.87 -14.52
C GLY A 429 9.50 12.44 -13.95
N ARG A 430 9.57 11.35 -13.16
CA ARG A 430 10.82 10.77 -12.64
C ARG A 430 11.50 9.80 -13.62
N ILE A 431 10.75 9.22 -14.54
CA ILE A 431 11.23 8.20 -15.47
C ILE A 431 12.54 8.69 -16.13
N SER A 432 13.53 7.80 -16.17
CA SER A 432 14.89 8.06 -16.66
C SER A 432 15.70 9.09 -15.88
N LYS A 433 15.18 9.60 -14.76
CA LYS A 433 15.93 10.48 -13.87
C LYS A 433 16.65 9.73 -12.77
N LYS A 434 17.66 10.38 -12.20
CA LYS A 434 18.37 9.89 -11.02
C LYS A 434 17.39 9.78 -9.85
N VAL A 435 17.50 8.68 -9.08
CA VAL A 435 16.68 8.45 -7.89
C VAL A 435 17.03 9.46 -6.80
N ASP A 436 16.02 10.16 -6.30
CA ASP A 436 16.17 11.08 -5.18
C ASP A 436 15.99 10.31 -3.85
N LYS A 437 17.11 10.03 -3.19
CA LYS A 437 17.10 9.37 -1.87
C LYS A 437 16.54 10.23 -0.74
N LYS A 438 16.27 11.52 -0.96
CA LYS A 438 15.65 12.40 0.07
C LYS A 438 14.13 12.29 0.08
N GLU A 439 13.55 11.80 -1.01
CA GLU A 439 12.09 11.67 -1.12
C GLU A 439 11.51 10.70 -0.10
N TRP A 440 10.37 11.07 0.47
CA TRP A 440 9.59 10.25 1.38
C TRP A 440 8.36 9.68 0.66
N PRO A 441 8.23 8.35 0.57
CA PRO A 441 7.10 7.73 -0.11
C PRO A 441 5.82 7.67 0.74
N THR A 442 5.90 7.96 2.05
CA THR A 442 4.76 7.92 2.98
C THR A 442 4.58 9.25 3.71
N GLU A 443 3.38 9.45 4.25
CA GLU A 443 3.03 10.61 5.04
C GLU A 443 3.66 10.55 6.44
N ALA A 444 4.04 11.69 7.01
CA ALA A 444 4.72 11.76 8.30
C ALA A 444 3.86 11.20 9.47
N PHE A 445 2.54 11.28 9.37
CA PHE A 445 1.61 10.72 10.38
C PHE A 445 1.29 9.24 10.19
N THR A 446 1.89 8.56 9.20
CA THR A 446 1.65 7.13 8.97
C THR A 446 2.07 6.30 10.18
N VAL A 447 1.14 5.51 10.71
CA VAL A 447 1.40 4.56 11.80
C VAL A 447 1.91 3.27 11.18
N ASN A 448 3.16 3.29 10.79
CA ASN A 448 3.92 2.16 10.23
C ASN A 448 5.41 2.48 10.23
N ALA A 449 6.22 1.45 10.01
CA ALA A 449 7.62 1.53 9.64
C ALA A 449 7.88 0.59 8.48
N TYR A 450 8.96 0.74 7.72
CA TYR A 450 9.30 -0.21 6.66
C TYR A 450 10.75 -0.07 6.21
N TYR A 451 11.29 -1.18 5.70
CA TYR A 451 12.53 -1.23 4.96
C TYR A 451 12.25 -1.13 3.45
N ASN A 452 12.99 -0.28 2.76
CA ASN A 452 12.95 -0.15 1.29
C ASN A 452 14.20 -0.76 0.68
N ALA A 453 14.07 -1.93 0.07
CA ALA A 453 15.19 -2.70 -0.44
C ALA A 453 15.93 -2.01 -1.61
N SER A 454 15.19 -1.37 -2.54
CA SER A 454 15.78 -0.66 -3.69
C SER A 454 16.52 0.62 -3.32
N MET A 455 16.22 1.19 -2.14
CA MET A 455 16.91 2.35 -1.58
C MET A 455 17.96 1.95 -0.54
N ASN A 456 17.93 0.71 -0.05
CA ASN A 456 18.65 0.23 1.12
C ASN A 456 18.47 1.18 2.31
N GLU A 457 17.23 1.38 2.75
CA GLU A 457 16.89 2.32 3.83
C GLU A 457 15.73 1.84 4.68
N ILE A 458 15.72 2.22 5.96
CA ILE A 458 14.55 2.14 6.83
C ILE A 458 13.86 3.49 6.93
N VAL A 459 12.53 3.48 6.99
CA VAL A 459 11.70 4.68 7.10
C VAL A 459 10.79 4.54 8.31
N LEU A 460 10.89 5.49 9.23
CA LEU A 460 10.21 5.54 10.51
C LEU A 460 9.43 6.86 10.60
N PRO A 461 8.18 6.95 10.08
CA PRO A 461 7.37 8.16 10.14
C PRO A 461 7.05 8.58 11.57
N ALA A 462 6.78 9.87 11.79
CA ALA A 462 6.45 10.42 13.10
C ALA A 462 5.21 9.74 13.73
N GLY A 463 4.30 9.23 12.90
CA GLY A 463 3.07 8.56 13.34
C GLY A 463 3.28 7.33 14.21
N ILE A 464 4.40 6.59 14.03
CA ILE A 464 4.70 5.40 14.83
C ILE A 464 5.29 5.76 16.22
N PHE A 465 5.92 6.94 16.37
CA PHE A 465 6.54 7.38 17.61
C PHE A 465 5.52 7.94 18.61
N GLN A 466 4.57 7.12 19.00
CA GLN A 466 3.49 7.44 19.94
C GLN A 466 3.18 6.21 20.82
N PRO A 467 2.60 6.40 22.01
CA PRO A 467 2.12 5.27 22.81
C PRO A 467 1.11 4.39 22.02
N PRO A 468 1.19 3.05 22.15
CA PRO A 468 2.00 2.32 23.13
C PRO A 468 3.45 2.02 22.69
N PHE A 469 3.87 2.39 21.47
CA PHE A 469 5.18 2.01 20.93
C PHE A 469 6.31 2.90 21.45
N PHE A 470 6.08 4.20 21.62
CA PHE A 470 7.08 5.16 22.05
C PHE A 470 6.48 6.31 22.85
N ASP A 471 7.11 6.64 23.97
CA ASP A 471 6.87 7.88 24.71
C ASP A 471 8.21 8.45 25.20
N PRO A 472 8.56 9.69 24.80
CA PRO A 472 9.83 10.30 25.19
C PRO A 472 9.96 10.55 26.70
N ASN A 473 8.88 10.44 27.48
CA ASN A 473 8.88 10.66 28.93
C ASN A 473 8.95 9.37 29.75
N LEU A 474 8.89 8.20 29.09
CA LEU A 474 9.00 6.91 29.75
C LEU A 474 10.45 6.43 29.84
N ASP A 475 10.65 5.39 30.65
CA ASP A 475 11.92 4.69 30.76
C ASP A 475 12.40 4.14 29.41
N ASP A 476 13.69 4.20 29.18
CA ASP A 476 14.28 3.73 27.92
C ASP A 476 14.00 2.23 27.68
N ALA A 477 13.95 1.39 28.72
CA ALA A 477 13.66 -0.04 28.59
C ALA A 477 12.28 -0.28 27.96
N ILE A 478 11.27 0.53 28.33
CA ILE A 478 9.92 0.44 27.74
C ILE A 478 9.96 0.82 26.26
N ASN A 479 10.70 1.88 25.92
CA ASN A 479 10.86 2.31 24.53
C ASN A 479 11.66 1.29 23.70
N TYR A 480 12.67 0.62 24.27
CA TYR A 480 13.38 -0.47 23.59
C TYR A 480 12.47 -1.68 23.35
N GLY A 481 11.65 -2.09 24.32
CA GLY A 481 10.68 -3.18 24.16
C GLY A 481 9.54 -2.85 23.20
N GLY A 482 9.15 -1.57 23.07
CA GLY A 482 8.12 -1.08 22.17
C GLY A 482 8.64 -0.77 20.76
N ILE A 483 8.98 0.50 20.51
CA ILE A 483 9.46 0.94 19.20
C ILE A 483 10.79 0.30 18.80
N GLY A 484 11.61 -0.10 19.77
CA GLY A 484 12.90 -0.74 19.50
C GLY A 484 12.74 -2.06 18.76
N SER A 485 11.78 -2.91 19.14
CA SER A 485 11.50 -4.16 18.43
C SER A 485 11.10 -3.91 16.98
N ILE A 486 10.32 -2.86 16.72
CA ILE A 486 9.93 -2.46 15.35
C ILE A 486 11.17 -1.99 14.57
N ILE A 487 12.05 -1.19 15.16
CA ILE A 487 13.28 -0.73 14.50
C ILE A 487 14.18 -1.92 14.16
N GLY A 488 14.34 -2.87 15.09
CA GLY A 488 15.12 -4.08 14.87
C GLY A 488 14.53 -4.97 13.76
N HIS A 489 13.21 -5.07 13.71
CA HIS A 489 12.45 -5.74 12.64
C HIS A 489 12.78 -5.10 11.27
N GLU A 490 12.68 -3.78 11.14
CA GLU A 490 12.98 -3.09 9.88
C GLU A 490 14.45 -3.22 9.45
N LEU A 491 15.38 -3.16 10.39
CA LEU A 491 16.79 -3.40 10.09
C LEU A 491 17.03 -4.82 9.57
N THR A 492 16.30 -5.80 10.13
CA THR A 492 16.41 -7.21 9.76
C THR A 492 15.87 -7.49 8.36
N HIS A 493 14.86 -6.73 7.89
CA HIS A 493 14.39 -6.82 6.51
C HIS A 493 15.48 -6.57 5.46
N GLY A 494 16.55 -5.85 5.81
CA GLY A 494 17.73 -5.74 4.95
C GLY A 494 18.41 -7.07 4.65
N PHE A 495 18.16 -8.10 5.47
CA PHE A 495 18.84 -9.40 5.45
C PHE A 495 17.87 -10.60 5.43
N ASP A 496 16.57 -10.38 5.29
CA ASP A 496 15.57 -11.44 5.17
C ASP A 496 15.62 -12.15 3.81
N ASP A 497 14.63 -13.01 3.50
CA ASP A 497 14.53 -13.78 2.26
C ASP A 497 14.42 -12.91 1.00
N GLN A 498 13.95 -11.67 1.11
CA GLN A 498 13.86 -10.72 0.00
C GLN A 498 15.00 -9.69 0.06
N GLY A 499 15.21 -9.02 1.20
CA GLY A 499 16.22 -7.99 1.35
C GLY A 499 17.64 -8.52 1.11
N SER A 500 17.91 -9.78 1.47
CA SER A 500 19.20 -10.43 1.22
C SER A 500 19.59 -10.54 -0.27
N LYS A 501 18.66 -10.33 -1.20
CA LYS A 501 18.90 -10.33 -2.65
C LYS A 501 19.44 -8.99 -3.16
N TYR A 502 19.41 -7.94 -2.35
CA TYR A 502 19.82 -6.60 -2.70
C TYR A 502 21.19 -6.27 -2.08
N ASP A 503 22.05 -5.64 -2.85
CA ASP A 503 23.37 -5.16 -2.39
C ASP A 503 23.26 -3.84 -1.57
N LYS A 504 24.41 -3.31 -1.16
CA LYS A 504 24.50 -2.06 -0.40
C LYS A 504 23.95 -0.81 -1.11
N TYR A 505 23.81 -0.85 -2.42
CA TYR A 505 23.28 0.23 -3.24
C TYR A 505 21.77 0.10 -3.48
N GLY A 506 21.19 -1.07 -3.16
CA GLY A 506 19.82 -1.43 -3.45
C GLY A 506 19.62 -2.10 -4.81
N ASN A 507 20.68 -2.63 -5.40
CA ASN A 507 20.59 -3.41 -6.64
C ASN A 507 20.38 -4.89 -6.35
N VAL A 508 19.50 -5.53 -7.11
CA VAL A 508 19.35 -6.99 -7.08
C VAL A 508 20.60 -7.64 -7.64
N ARG A 509 21.38 -8.22 -6.76
CA ARG A 509 22.67 -8.84 -7.09
C ARG A 509 23.01 -9.92 -6.07
N GLU A 510 23.54 -11.07 -6.54
CA GLU A 510 24.13 -12.05 -5.63
C GLU A 510 25.47 -11.51 -5.09
N TRP A 511 25.50 -11.27 -3.79
CA TRP A 511 26.68 -10.75 -3.08
C TRP A 511 27.18 -11.71 -2.00
N TRP A 512 26.45 -12.79 -1.73
CA TRP A 512 26.82 -13.84 -0.79
C TRP A 512 27.86 -14.79 -1.39
N ALA A 513 28.70 -15.40 -0.55
CA ALA A 513 29.40 -16.61 -0.94
C ALA A 513 28.39 -17.76 -1.10
N THR A 514 28.58 -18.62 -2.10
CA THR A 514 27.63 -19.69 -2.45
C THR A 514 27.24 -20.56 -1.26
N ASN A 515 28.22 -21.05 -0.50
CA ASN A 515 27.99 -21.87 0.69
C ASN A 515 27.19 -21.14 1.79
N ASP A 516 27.41 -19.84 1.96
CA ASP A 516 26.67 -19.06 2.95
C ASP A 516 25.22 -18.80 2.52
N ARG A 517 24.98 -18.62 1.21
CA ARG A 517 23.63 -18.56 0.64
C ARG A 517 22.86 -19.86 0.88
N GLU A 518 23.51 -20.99 0.71
CA GLU A 518 22.91 -22.30 0.98
C GLU A 518 22.53 -22.46 2.45
N LYS A 519 23.45 -22.14 3.37
CA LYS A 519 23.17 -22.15 4.82
C LYS A 519 22.05 -21.20 5.21
N PHE A 520 21.98 -20.01 4.61
CA PHE A 520 20.87 -19.08 4.82
C PHE A 520 19.54 -19.72 4.41
N ASN A 521 19.50 -20.33 3.21
CA ASN A 521 18.29 -20.97 2.70
C ASN A 521 17.84 -22.15 3.57
N GLU A 522 18.78 -22.92 4.15
CA GLU A 522 18.46 -23.99 5.10
C GLU A 522 17.81 -23.44 6.37
N LYS A 523 18.41 -22.40 7.00
CA LYS A 523 17.85 -21.73 8.18
C LYS A 523 16.49 -21.10 7.90
N ALA A 524 16.32 -20.50 6.73
CA ALA A 524 15.03 -19.92 6.31
C ALA A 524 13.95 -21.00 6.17
N LYS A 525 14.28 -22.20 5.68
CA LYS A 525 13.36 -23.35 5.64
C LYS A 525 12.94 -23.82 7.03
N ASP A 526 13.81 -23.73 8.02
CA ASP A 526 13.45 -24.12 9.40
C ASP A 526 12.46 -23.12 10.00
N VAL A 527 12.65 -21.82 9.75
CA VAL A 527 11.66 -20.78 10.11
C VAL A 527 10.34 -21.02 9.38
N GLU A 528 10.37 -21.28 8.07
CA GLU A 528 9.16 -21.58 7.28
C GLU A 528 8.39 -22.78 7.87
N LYS A 529 9.09 -23.88 8.22
CA LYS A 529 8.48 -25.08 8.81
C LYS A 529 7.87 -24.78 10.18
N LEU A 530 8.61 -24.07 11.04
CA LEU A 530 8.14 -23.70 12.37
C LEU A 530 6.82 -22.93 12.28
N TYR A 531 6.78 -21.85 11.50
CA TYR A 531 5.57 -21.03 11.38
C TYR A 531 4.44 -21.76 10.66
N SER A 532 4.73 -22.62 9.68
CA SER A 532 3.72 -23.45 9.00
C SER A 532 3.10 -24.50 9.92
N SER A 533 3.74 -24.84 11.05
CA SER A 533 3.18 -25.75 12.05
C SER A 533 2.17 -25.08 12.98
N LEU A 534 2.17 -23.73 13.05
CA LEU A 534 1.31 -22.98 13.96
C LEU A 534 -0.13 -22.93 13.44
N GLU A 535 -1.06 -23.36 14.27
CA GLU A 535 -2.49 -23.28 14.02
C GLU A 535 -3.07 -22.05 14.71
N VAL A 536 -3.63 -21.12 13.92
CA VAL A 536 -4.18 -19.85 14.41
C VAL A 536 -5.69 -19.90 14.65
N LEU A 537 -6.38 -20.79 13.96
CA LEU A 537 -7.79 -21.13 14.13
C LEU A 537 -7.95 -22.62 13.84
N PRO A 538 -9.00 -23.29 14.35
CA PRO A 538 -9.22 -24.72 14.10
C PRO A 538 -9.12 -25.07 12.61
N GLY A 539 -8.13 -25.88 12.25
CA GLY A 539 -7.86 -26.31 10.87
C GLY A 539 -7.19 -25.26 9.98
N ILE A 540 -6.85 -24.06 10.49
CA ILE A 540 -6.21 -22.98 9.71
C ILE A 540 -4.80 -22.72 10.27
N ARG A 541 -3.80 -23.02 9.45
CA ARG A 541 -2.38 -22.80 9.77
C ARG A 541 -1.82 -21.57 9.09
N VAL A 542 -0.75 -21.02 9.66
CA VAL A 542 0.04 -19.96 9.05
C VAL A 542 0.66 -20.46 7.75
N ASN A 543 0.65 -19.63 6.70
CA ASN A 543 1.43 -19.89 5.50
C ASN A 543 2.85 -19.37 5.72
N GLY A 544 3.71 -20.20 6.36
CA GLY A 544 5.07 -19.81 6.75
C GLY A 544 5.94 -19.38 5.57
N LYS A 545 5.70 -19.90 4.35
CA LYS A 545 6.40 -19.47 3.14
C LYS A 545 6.01 -18.05 2.73
N LEU A 546 4.74 -17.71 2.82
CA LEU A 546 4.25 -16.36 2.48
C LEU A 546 4.73 -15.32 3.50
N THR A 547 4.79 -15.69 4.78
CA THR A 547 5.16 -14.81 5.89
C THR A 547 6.65 -14.86 6.26
N LEU A 548 7.49 -15.57 5.50
CA LEU A 548 8.88 -15.86 5.86
C LEU A 548 9.70 -14.60 6.18
N GLY A 549 9.62 -13.55 5.38
CA GLY A 549 10.33 -12.30 5.60
C GLY A 549 9.95 -11.65 6.93
N GLU A 550 8.64 -11.55 7.19
CA GLU A 550 8.10 -11.00 8.45
C GLU A 550 8.55 -11.82 9.67
N ASN A 551 8.53 -13.16 9.53
CA ASN A 551 8.94 -14.06 10.61
C ASN A 551 10.44 -13.92 10.94
N ILE A 552 11.29 -13.79 9.91
CA ILE A 552 12.73 -13.53 10.08
C ILE A 552 12.96 -12.16 10.72
N ALA A 553 12.22 -11.15 10.27
CA ALA A 553 12.33 -9.79 10.77
C ALA A 553 11.91 -9.69 12.25
N ASP A 554 10.83 -10.37 12.67
CA ASP A 554 10.40 -10.42 14.07
C ASP A 554 11.44 -11.09 14.97
N LEU A 555 11.99 -12.26 14.56
CA LEU A 555 13.04 -12.93 15.31
C LEU A 555 14.28 -12.03 15.48
N GLY A 556 14.66 -11.27 14.44
CA GLY A 556 15.71 -10.27 14.52
C GLY A 556 15.35 -9.13 15.46
N GLY A 557 14.15 -8.56 15.31
CA GLY A 557 13.68 -7.43 16.09
C GLY A 557 13.77 -7.65 17.61
N HIS A 558 13.25 -8.77 18.08
CA HIS A 558 13.35 -9.16 19.50
C HIS A 558 14.79 -9.34 19.96
N THR A 559 15.63 -9.90 19.13
CA THR A 559 17.03 -10.23 19.46
C THR A 559 17.91 -8.98 19.70
N TYR A 560 17.60 -7.84 19.07
CA TYR A 560 18.42 -6.62 19.13
C TYR A 560 17.95 -5.59 20.16
N CYS A 561 16.80 -5.81 20.78
CA CYS A 561 16.22 -4.90 21.76
C CYS A 561 16.44 -5.34 23.21
N LEU A 562 16.87 -6.58 23.41
CA LEU A 562 17.36 -7.14 24.66
C LEU A 562 18.85 -6.86 24.85
#